data_dbe56e56cd293afc1dc953d076f2783a
#
_entry.id   dbe56e56cd293afc1dc953d076f2783a
#
_cell.length_a   1.000
_cell.length_b   1.000
_cell.length_c   1.000
_cell.angle_alpha   90.00
_cell.angle_beta   90.00
_cell.angle_gamma   90.00
#
_symmetry.space_group_name_H-M   'P 1'
#
loop_
_entity.id
_entity.type
_entity.pdbx_description
1 polymer ?
#
loop_
_entity_poly.entity_id
_entity_poly.type
_entity_poly.pdbx_seq_one_letter_code
_entity_poly.pdbx_strand_id
1 'polypeptide(L)'
;MTNYSDMINSVVIHDAVRRQWLHFGAPQQIISAHRMEEVMPALKTIEEQVYRRGLYAAGFIAYEAAAAFDSALAVKEDGLFPLLWFGIYVKPEQISLPTTTPSIQDLPRTWTPSVTRAEYEHAISRIKHYIEAGDTYQVNFTVRLRSPFRGDPWSYFIELARAQDAAYGAFVNTAEWIICSASPELFFRLDGDELISRPMKGTAPRGMMLNDDLQKAEWLHHSEKNRAENIMIVDMVRNDMGRIADIGSVEVRSLYEVEKYPTLWQMTSTVRAETGAGLRAIMQALFPPASITGAPKRRTMEIIAGLEQAPRRVYTGSVGFMRPDRKAQFNVAIRTVLIDKAKGQAEYGVGGGIVWDSVDKMEFEECQTKARIITQRVPDFDLLESILWTPEEGYFLLPYHRARLMDSAAYFSYAADIDAIRTKLDSLAHSLPKTAHKVRLLVAKDGGITLQSEVLHDAVAQPLHVCLAATAVDSANPFLYHKTTNRQVYEQALAVCPGYTDVILWNEKGEVTESSIANIVVELDSELYTPPISCGLLPGTYRAYLLEQGKVRERVIRKEDLARSAHIYLVNSVRKEREVVVDLERVGENSVARW
;
A
#
# COMPACT_ATOMS: atom_id res chain seq x y z
N MET A 1 15.71 -7.63 19.50
CA MET A 1 14.50 -6.82 19.17
C MET A 1 13.38 -7.29 20.08
N THR A 2 12.65 -6.36 20.67
CA THR A 2 11.50 -6.71 21.52
C THR A 2 10.39 -7.27 20.64
N ASN A 3 9.90 -8.47 20.97
CA ASN A 3 8.75 -9.07 20.31
C ASN A 3 7.48 -8.75 21.12
N TYR A 4 6.61 -7.93 20.58
CA TYR A 4 5.37 -7.52 21.24
C TYR A 4 4.25 -8.57 21.16
N SER A 5 4.44 -9.66 20.40
CA SER A 5 3.50 -10.78 20.37
C SER A 5 3.35 -11.48 21.72
N ASP A 6 4.41 -11.48 22.53
CA ASP A 6 4.44 -12.13 23.85
C ASP A 6 3.88 -11.22 24.97
N MET A 7 3.71 -9.91 24.70
CA MET A 7 3.22 -8.93 25.67
C MET A 7 1.70 -8.87 25.66
N ILE A 8 1.06 -9.71 26.45
CA ILE A 8 -0.40 -9.71 26.61
C ILE A 8 -0.88 -8.38 27.20
N ASN A 9 -2.04 -7.90 26.74
CA ASN A 9 -2.66 -6.64 27.15
C ASN A 9 -1.79 -5.41 26.83
N SER A 10 -1.05 -5.47 25.71
CA SER A 10 -0.25 -4.35 25.22
C SER A 10 -0.83 -3.77 23.92
N VAL A 11 -0.56 -2.48 23.70
CA VAL A 11 -0.98 -1.77 22.50
C VAL A 11 0.20 -0.97 21.95
N VAL A 12 0.45 -1.11 20.64
CA VAL A 12 1.40 -0.25 19.91
C VAL A 12 0.61 0.56 18.90
N ILE A 13 0.72 1.89 18.91
CA ILE A 13 -0.02 2.79 18.02
C ILE A 13 0.91 3.86 17.45
N HIS A 14 0.74 4.20 16.18
CA HIS A 14 1.41 5.33 15.56
C HIS A 14 0.67 6.64 15.89
N ASP A 15 1.35 7.55 16.56
CA ASP A 15 0.92 8.95 16.74
C ASP A 15 1.25 9.72 15.46
N ALA A 16 0.26 9.93 14.62
CA ALA A 16 0.43 10.55 13.30
C ALA A 16 0.89 12.03 13.38
N VAL A 17 0.54 12.73 14.46
CA VAL A 17 0.94 14.14 14.66
C VAL A 17 2.43 14.25 14.96
N ARG A 18 2.93 13.40 15.85
CA ARG A 18 4.33 13.38 16.28
C ARG A 18 5.21 12.50 15.41
N ARG A 19 4.61 11.73 14.50
CA ARG A 19 5.27 10.74 13.63
C ARG A 19 6.13 9.76 14.42
N GLN A 20 5.58 9.21 15.51
CA GLN A 20 6.28 8.29 16.39
C GLN A 20 5.39 7.13 16.78
N TRP A 21 6.00 5.98 17.06
CA TRP A 21 5.29 4.82 17.59
C TRP A 21 5.29 4.85 19.11
N LEU A 22 4.12 4.62 19.69
CA LEU A 22 3.88 4.57 21.13
C LEU A 22 3.55 3.15 21.54
N HIS A 23 4.25 2.63 22.54
CA HIS A 23 3.96 1.36 23.18
C HIS A 23 3.29 1.60 24.53
N PHE A 24 2.11 1.06 24.72
CA PHE A 24 1.34 1.00 25.94
C PHE A 24 1.46 -0.41 26.53
N GLY A 25 2.39 -0.61 27.45
CA GLY A 25 2.65 -1.88 28.12
C GLY A 25 2.21 -1.88 29.58
N ALA A 26 2.02 -3.07 30.16
CA ALA A 26 1.68 -3.27 31.58
C ALA A 26 0.50 -2.40 32.07
N PRO A 27 -0.73 -2.66 31.63
CA PRO A 27 -1.89 -1.88 32.03
C PRO A 27 -2.17 -2.01 33.53
N GLN A 28 -2.55 -0.91 34.19
CA GLN A 28 -3.04 -0.91 35.56
C GLN A 28 -4.42 -1.57 35.67
N GLN A 29 -5.23 -1.45 34.62
CA GLN A 29 -6.58 -2.00 34.55
C GLN A 29 -6.93 -2.29 33.09
N ILE A 30 -7.70 -3.36 32.87
CA ILE A 30 -8.40 -3.60 31.60
C ILE A 30 -9.88 -3.26 31.82
N ILE A 31 -10.43 -2.50 30.88
CA ILE A 31 -11.86 -2.18 30.81
C ILE A 31 -12.39 -2.77 29.52
N SER A 32 -13.28 -3.73 29.60
CA SER A 32 -13.93 -4.38 28.46
C SER A 32 -15.45 -4.42 28.62
N ALA A 33 -16.15 -4.47 27.48
CA ALA A 33 -17.60 -4.64 27.41
C ALA A 33 -17.91 -5.72 26.38
N HIS A 34 -18.73 -6.68 26.73
CA HIS A 34 -19.20 -7.77 25.87
C HIS A 34 -20.69 -7.64 25.54
N ARG A 35 -21.44 -6.86 26.30
CA ARG A 35 -22.86 -6.59 26.12
C ARG A 35 -23.11 -5.11 25.86
N MET A 36 -24.18 -4.80 25.11
CA MET A 36 -24.50 -3.44 24.68
C MET A 36 -24.64 -2.47 25.88
N GLU A 37 -25.30 -2.88 26.93
CA GLU A 37 -25.52 -2.09 28.14
C GLU A 37 -24.24 -1.77 28.92
N GLU A 38 -23.14 -2.49 28.68
CA GLU A 38 -21.84 -2.28 29.32
C GLU A 38 -20.99 -1.19 28.64
N VAL A 39 -21.23 -0.92 27.33
CA VAL A 39 -20.38 -0.03 26.53
C VAL A 39 -20.33 1.39 27.07
N MET A 40 -21.50 2.00 27.33
CA MET A 40 -21.55 3.39 27.81
C MET A 40 -20.99 3.56 29.23
N PRO A 41 -21.24 2.65 30.19
CA PRO A 41 -20.57 2.65 31.52
C PRO A 41 -19.06 2.47 31.41
N ALA A 42 -18.58 1.58 30.54
CA ALA A 42 -17.14 1.36 30.28
C ALA A 42 -16.46 2.63 29.76
N LEU A 43 -17.03 3.30 28.75
CA LEU A 43 -16.51 4.57 28.24
C LEU A 43 -16.46 5.66 29.31
N LYS A 44 -17.48 5.76 30.16
CA LYS A 44 -17.48 6.70 31.28
C LYS A 44 -16.33 6.41 32.24
N THR A 45 -16.10 5.14 32.56
CA THR A 45 -14.99 4.72 33.43
C THR A 45 -13.64 5.07 32.79
N ILE A 46 -13.46 4.85 31.48
CA ILE A 46 -12.26 5.22 30.76
C ILE A 46 -12.00 6.73 30.84
N GLU A 47 -13.01 7.56 30.58
CA GLU A 47 -12.90 9.03 30.72
C GLU A 47 -12.48 9.46 32.14
N GLU A 48 -13.04 8.84 33.17
CA GLU A 48 -12.69 9.13 34.56
C GLU A 48 -11.23 8.76 34.87
N GLN A 49 -10.75 7.60 34.41
CA GLN A 49 -9.35 7.21 34.55
C GLN A 49 -8.40 8.19 33.84
N VAL A 50 -8.74 8.59 32.62
CA VAL A 50 -7.89 9.46 31.81
C VAL A 50 -7.91 10.91 32.34
N TYR A 51 -9.09 11.51 32.47
CA TYR A 51 -9.17 12.96 32.74
C TYR A 51 -9.07 13.31 34.21
N ARG A 52 -9.52 12.42 35.13
CA ARG A 52 -9.46 12.71 36.58
C ARG A 52 -8.20 12.16 37.24
N ARG A 53 -7.69 11.00 36.77
CA ARG A 53 -6.50 10.36 37.35
C ARG A 53 -5.21 10.60 36.58
N GLY A 54 -5.29 11.25 35.44
CA GLY A 54 -4.12 11.58 34.62
C GLY A 54 -3.48 10.37 33.93
N LEU A 55 -4.26 9.29 33.69
CA LEU A 55 -3.79 8.07 33.05
C LEU A 55 -4.02 8.12 31.53
N TYR A 56 -3.45 7.16 30.82
CA TYR A 56 -3.64 6.98 29.39
C TYR A 56 -4.55 5.79 29.13
N ALA A 57 -5.34 5.83 28.07
CA ALA A 57 -6.12 4.68 27.61
C ALA A 57 -5.75 4.36 26.15
N ALA A 58 -5.60 3.08 25.81
CA ALA A 58 -5.41 2.62 24.44
C ALA A 58 -6.15 1.30 24.22
N GLY A 59 -6.79 1.15 23.04
CA GLY A 59 -7.62 -0.01 22.77
C GLY A 59 -8.47 0.14 21.53
N PHE A 60 -9.62 -0.54 21.50
CA PHE A 60 -10.51 -0.55 20.35
C PHE A 60 -11.99 -0.56 20.72
N ILE A 61 -12.82 -0.19 19.74
CA ILE A 61 -14.28 -0.28 19.76
C ILE A 61 -14.70 -1.06 18.51
N ALA A 62 -15.44 -2.16 18.69
CA ALA A 62 -15.97 -2.97 17.60
C ALA A 62 -17.13 -2.26 16.88
N TYR A 63 -17.32 -2.57 15.61
CA TYR A 63 -18.41 -2.00 14.80
C TYR A 63 -19.78 -2.23 15.46
N GLU A 64 -19.99 -3.39 16.06
CA GLU A 64 -21.25 -3.77 16.70
C GLU A 64 -21.58 -2.91 17.92
N ALA A 65 -20.61 -2.24 18.53
CA ALA A 65 -20.87 -1.27 19.61
C ALA A 65 -21.76 -0.09 19.18
N ALA A 66 -21.98 0.09 17.87
CA ALA A 66 -22.87 1.12 17.33
C ALA A 66 -24.26 1.09 17.94
N ALA A 67 -24.83 -0.08 18.17
CA ALA A 67 -26.16 -0.23 18.79
C ALA A 67 -26.22 0.23 20.25
N ALA A 68 -25.08 0.30 20.96
CA ALA A 68 -25.01 0.86 22.30
C ALA A 68 -25.02 2.40 22.30
N PHE A 69 -24.63 3.05 21.19
CA PHE A 69 -24.66 4.51 21.03
C PHE A 69 -26.01 5.02 20.53
N ASP A 70 -26.64 4.25 19.65
CA ASP A 70 -27.99 4.51 19.15
C ASP A 70 -28.67 3.17 18.85
N SER A 71 -29.72 2.85 19.61
CA SER A 71 -30.48 1.60 19.49
C SER A 71 -31.19 1.41 18.15
N ALA A 72 -31.26 2.47 17.34
CA ALA A 72 -31.80 2.42 15.98
C ALA A 72 -30.79 1.88 14.96
N LEU A 73 -29.50 1.73 15.32
CA LEU A 73 -28.46 1.23 14.45
C LEU A 73 -28.42 -0.31 14.51
N ALA A 74 -28.92 -0.96 13.47
CA ALA A 74 -28.93 -2.41 13.38
C ALA A 74 -27.52 -2.96 13.15
N VAL A 75 -27.15 -3.97 13.93
CA VAL A 75 -25.88 -4.70 13.84
C VAL A 75 -26.10 -6.21 13.95
N LYS A 76 -25.11 -6.99 13.55
CA LYS A 76 -25.12 -8.44 13.72
C LYS A 76 -24.24 -8.82 14.91
N GLU A 77 -24.82 -9.33 15.96
CA GLU A 77 -24.10 -9.72 17.18
C GLU A 77 -23.23 -10.96 16.97
N ASP A 78 -22.08 -11.01 17.62
CA ASP A 78 -21.16 -12.15 17.64
C ASP A 78 -21.16 -12.88 18.99
N GLY A 79 -21.34 -12.15 20.08
CA GLY A 79 -21.32 -12.67 21.47
C GLY A 79 -19.95 -13.15 21.96
N LEU A 80 -18.95 -13.25 21.08
CA LEU A 80 -17.61 -13.77 21.37
C LEU A 80 -16.55 -12.65 21.43
N PHE A 81 -16.60 -11.72 20.51
CA PHE A 81 -15.64 -10.61 20.41
C PHE A 81 -16.10 -9.44 21.29
N PRO A 82 -15.19 -8.80 22.07
CA PRO A 82 -15.58 -7.67 22.91
C PRO A 82 -16.04 -6.48 22.06
N LEU A 83 -17.15 -5.85 22.45
CA LEU A 83 -17.65 -4.62 21.83
C LEU A 83 -16.72 -3.44 22.08
N LEU A 84 -16.00 -3.48 23.21
CA LEU A 84 -15.02 -2.49 23.62
C LEU A 84 -13.95 -3.17 24.46
N TRP A 85 -12.69 -2.80 24.24
CA TRP A 85 -11.56 -3.21 25.06
C TRP A 85 -10.53 -2.08 25.13
N PHE A 86 -10.16 -1.64 26.33
CA PHE A 86 -9.13 -0.65 26.59
C PHE A 86 -8.25 -1.05 27.77
N GLY A 87 -6.95 -0.95 27.58
CA GLY A 87 -5.99 -0.91 28.67
C GLY A 87 -5.87 0.52 29.23
N ILE A 88 -5.72 0.63 30.55
CA ILE A 88 -5.43 1.89 31.25
C ILE A 88 -3.96 1.85 31.70
N TYR A 89 -3.18 2.85 31.29
CA TYR A 89 -1.73 2.88 31.43
C TYR A 89 -1.25 4.15 32.12
N VAL A 90 -0.08 4.09 32.79
CA VAL A 90 0.53 5.28 33.41
C VAL A 90 1.00 6.26 32.33
N LYS A 91 1.77 5.76 31.36
CA LYS A 91 2.22 6.51 30.17
C LYS A 91 2.73 5.52 29.11
N PRO A 92 2.69 5.89 27.82
CA PRO A 92 3.34 5.10 26.77
C PRO A 92 4.86 5.34 26.75
N GLU A 93 5.55 4.37 26.16
CA GLU A 93 6.96 4.48 25.77
C GLU A 93 7.06 4.77 24.28
N GLN A 94 7.98 5.65 23.89
CA GLN A 94 8.30 5.86 22.48
C GLN A 94 9.17 4.70 22.00
N ILE A 95 8.80 4.10 20.88
CA ILE A 95 9.56 3.01 20.27
C ILE A 95 9.83 3.31 18.78
N SER A 96 10.78 2.58 18.21
CA SER A 96 11.01 2.53 16.76
C SER A 96 10.62 1.16 16.23
N LEU A 97 9.91 1.13 15.10
CA LEU A 97 9.70 -0.15 14.43
C LEU A 97 11.03 -0.66 13.87
N PRO A 98 11.26 -2.00 13.91
CA PRO A 98 12.45 -2.59 13.29
C PRO A 98 12.56 -2.19 11.81
N THR A 99 13.76 -1.87 11.33
CA THR A 99 14.01 -1.56 9.92
C THR A 99 14.02 -2.78 9.02
N THR A 100 14.31 -3.94 9.58
CA THR A 100 14.27 -5.24 8.89
C THR A 100 13.30 -6.16 9.61
N THR A 101 12.43 -6.85 8.86
CA THR A 101 11.61 -7.93 9.41
C THR A 101 12.41 -9.22 9.41
N PRO A 102 12.36 -10.04 10.49
CA PRO A 102 12.85 -11.41 10.45
C PRO A 102 12.17 -12.14 9.27
N SER A 103 12.89 -13.08 8.65
CA SER A 103 12.30 -13.92 7.59
C SER A 103 11.08 -14.64 8.14
N ILE A 104 9.87 -14.20 7.72
CA ILE A 104 8.61 -14.80 8.15
C ILE A 104 8.36 -15.97 7.22
N GLN A 105 8.59 -17.19 7.71
CA GLN A 105 8.41 -18.40 6.91
C GLN A 105 6.93 -18.79 6.75
N ASP A 106 6.05 -18.39 7.68
CA ASP A 106 4.67 -18.90 7.81
C ASP A 106 3.57 -17.82 7.70
N LEU A 107 3.73 -16.84 6.80
CA LEU A 107 2.65 -15.89 6.54
C LEU A 107 1.44 -16.57 5.86
N PRO A 108 0.21 -16.12 6.13
CA PRO A 108 -0.96 -16.57 5.42
C PRO A 108 -0.80 -16.33 3.91
N ARG A 109 -0.71 -17.40 3.13
CA ARG A 109 -0.54 -17.32 1.66
C ARG A 109 -1.86 -17.41 0.91
N THR A 110 -2.82 -18.12 1.48
CA THR A 110 -4.14 -18.34 0.89
C THR A 110 -5.24 -17.79 1.79
N TRP A 111 -6.07 -16.94 1.22
CA TRP A 111 -7.21 -16.34 1.90
C TRP A 111 -8.50 -16.77 1.22
N THR A 112 -9.40 -17.37 1.98
CA THR A 112 -10.68 -17.88 1.48
C THR A 112 -11.79 -16.86 1.79
N PRO A 113 -12.53 -16.39 0.76
CA PRO A 113 -13.67 -15.51 0.97
C PRO A 113 -14.78 -16.19 1.76
N SER A 114 -15.51 -15.43 2.58
CA SER A 114 -16.68 -15.91 3.33
C SER A 114 -17.92 -16.11 2.45
N VAL A 115 -17.90 -15.59 1.22
CA VAL A 115 -18.97 -15.69 0.25
C VAL A 115 -18.42 -16.09 -1.12
N THR A 116 -19.21 -16.80 -1.90
CA THR A 116 -18.92 -17.09 -3.30
C THR A 116 -19.11 -15.82 -4.16
N ARG A 117 -18.55 -15.83 -5.37
CA ARG A 117 -18.77 -14.75 -6.33
C ARG A 117 -20.26 -14.54 -6.64
N ALA A 118 -21.03 -15.61 -6.81
CA ALA A 118 -22.46 -15.54 -7.08
C ALA A 118 -23.25 -14.91 -5.92
N GLU A 119 -22.93 -15.23 -4.67
CA GLU A 119 -23.52 -14.60 -3.48
C GLU A 119 -23.17 -13.12 -3.39
N TYR A 120 -21.92 -12.75 -3.74
CA TYR A 120 -21.49 -11.34 -3.79
C TYR A 120 -22.30 -10.56 -4.84
N GLU A 121 -22.37 -11.05 -6.09
CA GLU A 121 -23.13 -10.43 -7.18
C GLU A 121 -24.63 -10.31 -6.84
N HIS A 122 -25.21 -11.33 -6.19
CA HIS A 122 -26.58 -11.27 -5.70
C HIS A 122 -26.79 -10.18 -4.64
N ALA A 123 -25.85 -10.03 -3.71
CA ALA A 123 -25.92 -8.96 -2.70
C ALA A 123 -25.85 -7.57 -3.34
N ILE A 124 -24.95 -7.37 -4.33
CA ILE A 124 -24.87 -6.12 -5.10
C ILE A 124 -26.21 -5.80 -5.80
N SER A 125 -26.79 -6.80 -6.48
CA SER A 125 -28.09 -6.65 -7.14
C SER A 125 -29.19 -6.22 -6.14
N ARG A 126 -29.23 -6.81 -4.96
CA ARG A 126 -30.17 -6.40 -3.90
C ARG A 126 -29.93 -4.97 -3.40
N ILE A 127 -28.66 -4.58 -3.25
CA ILE A 127 -28.31 -3.21 -2.86
C ILE A 127 -28.80 -2.21 -3.91
N LYS A 128 -28.58 -2.48 -5.19
CA LYS A 128 -29.07 -1.64 -6.28
C LYS A 128 -30.60 -1.50 -6.24
N HIS A 129 -31.32 -2.58 -5.95
CA HIS A 129 -32.76 -2.51 -5.77
C HIS A 129 -33.19 -1.59 -4.61
N TYR A 130 -32.47 -1.60 -3.47
CA TYR A 130 -32.71 -0.66 -2.38
C TYR A 130 -32.40 0.79 -2.78
N ILE A 131 -31.36 1.01 -3.60
CA ILE A 131 -31.04 2.35 -4.13
C ILE A 131 -32.13 2.82 -5.09
N GLU A 132 -32.60 1.97 -6.00
CA GLU A 132 -33.71 2.24 -6.93
C GLU A 132 -35.00 2.59 -6.19
N ALA A 133 -35.29 1.88 -5.10
CA ALA A 133 -36.45 2.14 -4.24
C ALA A 133 -36.34 3.45 -3.43
N GLY A 134 -35.18 4.13 -3.44
CA GLY A 134 -34.92 5.34 -2.66
C GLY A 134 -34.61 5.09 -1.18
N ASP A 135 -34.38 3.85 -0.78
CA ASP A 135 -34.07 3.47 0.60
C ASP A 135 -32.70 3.99 1.06
N THR A 136 -31.72 4.05 0.14
CA THR A 136 -30.35 4.46 0.40
C THR A 136 -29.67 4.99 -0.86
N TYR A 137 -28.65 5.84 -0.70
CA TYR A 137 -27.84 6.35 -1.81
C TYR A 137 -26.58 5.52 -2.04
N GLN A 138 -26.07 4.93 -0.95
CA GLN A 138 -24.85 4.13 -0.94
C GLN A 138 -24.88 3.11 0.20
N VAL A 139 -24.38 1.91 -0.06
CA VAL A 139 -24.16 0.86 0.95
C VAL A 139 -22.71 0.42 0.92
N ASN A 140 -21.99 0.52 2.02
CA ASN A 140 -20.66 -0.08 2.13
C ASN A 140 -20.81 -1.57 2.45
N PHE A 141 -20.80 -2.41 1.41
CA PHE A 141 -20.94 -3.86 1.52
C PHE A 141 -19.59 -4.53 1.68
N THR A 142 -19.48 -5.48 2.62
CA THR A 142 -18.19 -6.09 2.96
C THR A 142 -18.28 -7.61 3.11
N VAL A 143 -17.15 -8.26 2.82
CA VAL A 143 -16.95 -9.68 2.99
C VAL A 143 -15.74 -9.96 3.88
N ARG A 144 -15.64 -11.19 4.41
CA ARG A 144 -14.48 -11.61 5.21
C ARG A 144 -13.63 -12.57 4.40
N LEU A 145 -12.33 -12.36 4.48
CA LEU A 145 -11.33 -13.32 4.02
C LEU A 145 -10.74 -13.99 5.26
N ARG A 146 -10.58 -15.30 5.21
CA ARG A 146 -10.06 -16.10 6.33
C ARG A 146 -8.88 -16.96 5.89
N SER A 147 -7.90 -17.10 6.79
CA SER A 147 -6.73 -17.94 6.57
C SER A 147 -6.27 -18.56 7.90
N PRO A 148 -5.74 -19.79 7.91
CA PRO A 148 -4.96 -20.27 9.05
C PRO A 148 -3.79 -19.33 9.33
N PHE A 149 -3.53 -19.06 10.60
CA PHE A 149 -2.41 -18.21 11.02
C PHE A 149 -1.49 -18.97 11.97
N ARG A 150 -0.20 -19.10 11.59
CA ARG A 150 0.82 -19.80 12.39
C ARG A 150 2.10 -18.97 12.60
N GLY A 151 2.21 -17.84 11.91
CA GLY A 151 3.37 -16.95 12.00
C GLY A 151 3.39 -16.09 13.26
N ASP A 152 4.45 -15.28 13.39
CA ASP A 152 4.55 -14.26 14.44
C ASP A 152 3.68 -13.04 14.10
N PRO A 153 2.65 -12.70 14.91
CA PRO A 153 1.75 -11.59 14.63
C PRO A 153 2.42 -10.22 14.63
N TRP A 154 3.47 -10.02 15.44
CA TRP A 154 4.19 -8.75 15.49
C TRP A 154 4.98 -8.50 14.20
N SER A 155 5.72 -9.49 13.73
CA SER A 155 6.42 -9.42 12.45
C SER A 155 5.45 -9.20 11.29
N TYR A 156 4.28 -9.87 11.32
CA TYR A 156 3.23 -9.67 10.33
C TYR A 156 2.67 -8.24 10.34
N PHE A 157 2.43 -7.67 11.53
CA PHE A 157 2.01 -6.29 11.66
C PHE A 157 3.04 -5.31 11.10
N ILE A 158 4.34 -5.51 11.36
CA ILE A 158 5.39 -4.66 10.82
C ILE A 158 5.38 -4.66 9.29
N GLU A 159 5.23 -5.82 8.67
CA GLU A 159 5.13 -5.93 7.21
C GLU A 159 3.90 -5.18 6.67
N LEU A 160 2.73 -5.38 7.29
CA LEU A 160 1.50 -4.67 6.89
C LEU A 160 1.65 -3.16 7.04
N ALA A 161 2.17 -2.68 8.17
CA ALA A 161 2.33 -1.25 8.45
C ALA A 161 3.26 -0.57 7.44
N ARG A 162 4.35 -1.25 7.06
CA ARG A 162 5.29 -0.77 6.04
C ARG A 162 4.70 -0.80 4.63
N ALA A 163 4.02 -1.91 4.28
CA ALA A 163 3.40 -2.07 2.97
C ALA A 163 2.36 -0.98 2.67
N GLN A 164 1.78 -0.39 3.70
CA GLN A 164 0.72 0.60 3.59
C GLN A 164 1.16 2.03 3.92
N ASP A 165 2.39 2.22 4.41
CA ASP A 165 2.81 3.50 5.01
C ASP A 165 1.75 4.02 6.00
N ALA A 166 1.36 3.12 6.94
CA ALA A 166 0.14 3.22 7.74
C ALA A 166 0.20 4.40 8.72
N ALA A 167 -0.33 5.55 8.32
CA ALA A 167 -0.34 6.76 9.14
C ALA A 167 -1.05 6.57 10.50
N TYR A 168 -2.03 5.68 10.58
CA TYR A 168 -2.80 5.38 11.80
C TYR A 168 -2.71 3.90 12.15
N GLY A 169 -1.51 3.32 12.00
CA GLY A 169 -1.24 1.93 12.29
C GLY A 169 -1.38 1.61 13.78
N ALA A 170 -1.85 0.40 14.10
CA ALA A 170 -2.00 -0.07 15.47
C ALA A 170 -1.85 -1.59 15.58
N PHE A 171 -1.17 -2.05 16.63
CA PHE A 171 -1.10 -3.44 17.05
C PHE A 171 -1.71 -3.57 18.44
N VAL A 172 -2.71 -4.42 18.61
CA VAL A 172 -3.34 -4.68 19.91
C VAL A 172 -3.24 -6.17 20.21
N ASN A 173 -2.67 -6.50 21.35
CA ASN A 173 -2.55 -7.88 21.82
C ASN A 173 -3.33 -8.06 23.11
N THR A 174 -4.55 -8.61 23.02
CA THR A 174 -5.32 -9.04 24.18
C THR A 174 -4.97 -10.48 24.58
N ALA A 175 -5.60 -11.00 25.64
CA ALA A 175 -5.41 -12.40 26.00
C ALA A 175 -5.83 -13.36 24.88
N GLU A 176 -6.92 -13.07 24.18
CA GLU A 176 -7.59 -13.96 23.21
C GLU A 176 -7.39 -13.55 21.76
N TRP A 177 -7.22 -12.25 21.50
CA TRP A 177 -7.21 -11.68 20.17
C TRP A 177 -5.97 -10.84 19.90
N ILE A 178 -5.53 -10.82 18.63
CA ILE A 178 -4.53 -9.87 18.15
C ILE A 178 -5.12 -9.09 16.97
N ILE A 179 -4.93 -7.77 17.00
CA ILE A 179 -5.35 -6.84 15.94
C ILE A 179 -4.10 -6.26 15.30
N CYS A 180 -3.93 -6.50 13.99
CA CYS A 180 -2.89 -5.90 13.16
C CYS A 180 -3.56 -4.88 12.23
N SER A 181 -3.60 -3.62 12.61
CA SER A 181 -4.26 -2.55 11.85
C SER A 181 -3.23 -1.70 11.12
N ALA A 182 -3.26 -1.73 9.79
CA ALA A 182 -2.48 -0.84 8.93
C ALA A 182 -3.38 0.26 8.33
N SER A 183 -4.21 0.88 9.17
CA SER A 183 -5.21 1.85 8.74
C SER A 183 -4.59 3.14 8.18
N PRO A 184 -5.07 3.60 7.01
CA PRO A 184 -4.71 4.90 6.45
C PRO A 184 -5.67 6.02 6.89
N GLU A 185 -6.83 5.69 7.50
CA GLU A 185 -7.94 6.61 7.68
C GLU A 185 -8.07 7.09 9.13
N LEU A 186 -8.11 8.41 9.31
CA LEU A 186 -8.42 9.05 10.58
C LEU A 186 -9.93 9.11 10.80
N PHE A 187 -10.42 8.39 11.79
CA PHE A 187 -11.80 8.53 12.23
C PHE A 187 -12.01 9.89 12.89
N PHE A 188 -11.28 10.17 13.96
CA PHE A 188 -11.14 11.51 14.50
C PHE A 188 -9.87 11.67 15.32
N ARG A 189 -9.46 12.95 15.45
CA ARG A 189 -8.43 13.42 16.37
C ARG A 189 -9.04 14.55 17.21
N LEU A 190 -8.79 14.50 18.51
CA LEU A 190 -9.11 15.56 19.46
C LEU A 190 -7.79 16.17 19.95
N ASP A 191 -7.65 17.49 19.93
CA ASP A 191 -6.53 18.22 20.48
C ASP A 191 -7.04 19.47 21.23
N GLY A 192 -7.15 19.38 22.55
CA GLY A 192 -7.87 20.38 23.34
C GLY A 192 -9.36 20.38 22.95
N ASP A 193 -9.84 21.48 22.41
CA ASP A 193 -11.22 21.63 21.94
C ASP A 193 -11.35 21.45 20.43
N GLU A 194 -10.25 21.27 19.70
CA GLU A 194 -10.27 21.00 18.26
C GLU A 194 -10.55 19.53 17.97
N LEU A 195 -11.65 19.26 17.28
CA LEU A 195 -12.02 17.94 16.76
C LEU A 195 -11.83 17.92 15.23
N ILE A 196 -11.06 16.96 14.74
CA ILE A 196 -10.81 16.78 13.30
C ILE A 196 -11.22 15.37 12.90
N SER A 197 -11.93 15.23 11.77
CA SER A 197 -12.16 13.97 11.08
C SER A 197 -11.66 14.07 9.64
N ARG A 198 -11.12 12.95 9.12
CA ARG A 198 -10.52 12.95 7.77
C ARG A 198 -11.00 11.73 6.97
N PRO A 199 -12.25 11.78 6.49
CA PRO A 199 -12.81 10.70 5.71
C PRO A 199 -12.09 10.54 4.36
N MET A 200 -12.04 9.30 3.88
CA MET A 200 -11.43 8.90 2.62
C MET A 200 -12.49 8.33 1.68
N LYS A 201 -12.59 8.88 0.46
CA LYS A 201 -13.48 8.35 -0.58
C LYS A 201 -12.96 8.73 -1.95
N GLY A 202 -12.89 7.76 -2.84
CA GLY A 202 -12.30 7.90 -4.16
C GLY A 202 -10.88 7.34 -4.20
N THR A 203 -10.62 6.40 -5.13
CA THR A 203 -9.32 5.75 -5.31
C THR A 203 -8.94 5.68 -6.78
N ALA A 204 -7.64 5.75 -7.07
CA ALA A 204 -7.09 5.42 -8.38
C ALA A 204 -5.85 4.52 -8.22
N PRO A 205 -5.62 3.58 -9.13
CA PRO A 205 -4.39 2.79 -9.13
C PRO A 205 -3.18 3.68 -9.39
N ARG A 206 -1.99 3.27 -8.91
CA ARG A 206 -0.73 3.91 -9.26
C ARG A 206 -0.44 3.75 -10.76
N GLY A 207 0.25 4.73 -11.33
CA GLY A 207 0.89 4.58 -12.64
C GLY A 207 2.14 3.70 -12.57
N MET A 208 2.66 3.29 -13.72
CA MET A 208 3.91 2.52 -13.77
C MET A 208 5.14 3.43 -13.79
N MET A 209 5.02 4.64 -14.32
CA MET A 209 6.04 5.67 -14.35
C MET A 209 5.54 6.96 -13.70
N LEU A 210 6.44 7.83 -13.27
CA LEU A 210 6.09 9.06 -12.55
C LEU A 210 5.04 9.91 -13.31
N ASN A 211 5.20 10.11 -14.61
CA ASN A 211 4.28 10.94 -15.39
C ASN A 211 2.86 10.33 -15.45
N ASP A 212 2.74 9.04 -15.75
CA ASP A 212 1.46 8.32 -15.74
C ASP A 212 0.83 8.33 -14.33
N ASP A 213 1.67 8.18 -13.31
CA ASP A 213 1.24 8.20 -11.91
C ASP A 213 0.65 9.55 -11.50
N LEU A 214 1.30 10.64 -11.88
CA LEU A 214 0.79 12.01 -11.63
C LEU A 214 -0.47 12.30 -12.44
N GLN A 215 -0.58 11.80 -13.68
CA GLN A 215 -1.82 11.94 -14.47
C GLN A 215 -3.00 11.21 -13.81
N LYS A 216 -2.78 10.05 -13.18
CA LYS A 216 -3.81 9.33 -12.43
C LYS A 216 -4.23 10.08 -11.17
N ALA A 217 -3.30 10.72 -10.48
CA ALA A 217 -3.62 11.59 -9.34
C ALA A 217 -4.48 12.78 -9.77
N GLU A 218 -4.11 13.43 -10.85
CA GLU A 218 -4.83 14.57 -11.42
C GLU A 218 -6.24 14.16 -11.90
N TRP A 219 -6.34 13.00 -12.59
CA TRP A 219 -7.63 12.44 -12.98
C TRP A 219 -8.53 12.19 -11.76
N LEU A 220 -7.98 11.60 -10.68
CA LEU A 220 -8.73 11.35 -9.46
C LEU A 220 -9.23 12.66 -8.85
N HIS A 221 -8.37 13.69 -8.80
CA HIS A 221 -8.73 15.00 -8.26
C HIS A 221 -9.91 15.64 -9.01
N HIS A 222 -10.00 15.47 -10.33
CA HIS A 222 -11.05 16.04 -11.18
C HIS A 222 -12.24 15.11 -11.44
N SER A 223 -12.21 13.87 -10.98
CA SER A 223 -13.26 12.88 -11.20
C SER A 223 -14.58 13.29 -10.54
N GLU A 224 -15.58 13.66 -11.32
CA GLU A 224 -16.91 14.07 -10.82
C GLU A 224 -17.53 12.99 -9.92
N LYS A 225 -17.47 11.72 -10.33
CA LYS A 225 -17.97 10.60 -9.54
C LYS A 225 -17.31 10.53 -8.16
N ASN A 226 -15.97 10.52 -8.11
CA ASN A 226 -15.24 10.41 -6.85
C ASN A 226 -15.47 11.63 -5.95
N ARG A 227 -15.59 12.83 -6.53
CA ARG A 227 -15.90 14.05 -5.79
C ARG A 227 -17.32 14.02 -5.22
N ALA A 228 -18.30 13.54 -5.98
CA ALA A 228 -19.69 13.40 -5.50
C ALA A 228 -19.80 12.41 -4.34
N GLU A 229 -19.11 11.26 -4.41
CA GLU A 229 -19.05 10.31 -3.31
C GLU A 229 -18.32 10.89 -2.09
N ASN A 230 -17.24 11.64 -2.31
CA ASN A 230 -16.47 12.24 -1.23
C ASN A 230 -17.29 13.32 -0.49
N ILE A 231 -17.96 14.24 -1.22
CA ILE A 231 -18.75 15.30 -0.59
C ILE A 231 -19.94 14.76 0.19
N MET A 232 -20.56 13.67 -0.27
CA MET A 232 -21.64 13.01 0.47
C MET A 232 -21.16 12.53 1.85
N ILE A 233 -19.97 11.94 1.93
CA ILE A 233 -19.39 11.51 3.22
C ILE A 233 -18.99 12.71 4.08
N VAL A 234 -18.42 13.76 3.48
CA VAL A 234 -18.10 15.02 4.17
C VAL A 234 -19.35 15.62 4.82
N ASP A 235 -20.47 15.66 4.11
CA ASP A 235 -21.73 16.19 4.67
C ASP A 235 -22.28 15.33 5.81
N MET A 236 -22.15 14.01 5.73
CA MET A 236 -22.48 13.12 6.86
C MET A 236 -21.60 13.39 8.07
N VAL A 237 -20.28 13.55 7.88
CA VAL A 237 -19.34 13.85 8.97
C VAL A 237 -19.65 15.22 9.58
N ARG A 238 -19.94 16.24 8.75
CA ARG A 238 -20.35 17.58 9.20
C ARG A 238 -21.61 17.51 10.06
N ASN A 239 -22.61 16.75 9.61
CA ASN A 239 -23.85 16.55 10.36
C ASN A 239 -23.60 15.84 11.71
N ASP A 240 -22.79 14.79 11.72
CA ASP A 240 -22.45 14.04 12.93
C ASP A 240 -21.66 14.92 13.92
N MET A 241 -20.66 15.68 13.45
CA MET A 241 -19.89 16.62 14.27
C MET A 241 -20.77 17.79 14.77
N GLY A 242 -21.69 18.28 13.95
CA GLY A 242 -22.61 19.36 14.32
C GLY A 242 -23.52 19.06 15.52
N ARG A 243 -23.68 17.77 15.88
CA ARG A 243 -24.46 17.35 17.07
C ARG A 243 -23.75 17.67 18.39
N ILE A 244 -22.44 17.86 18.36
CA ILE A 244 -21.59 18.04 19.56
C ILE A 244 -20.66 19.26 19.46
N ALA A 245 -20.62 19.92 18.32
CA ALA A 245 -19.77 21.08 18.07
C ALA A 245 -20.39 22.36 18.63
N ASP A 246 -19.55 23.32 18.93
CA ASP A 246 -19.98 24.68 19.22
C ASP A 246 -20.65 25.28 17.98
N ILE A 247 -21.72 26.06 18.20
CA ILE A 247 -22.53 26.59 17.12
C ILE A 247 -21.68 27.41 16.15
N GLY A 248 -21.72 27.04 14.87
CA GLY A 248 -20.99 27.73 13.79
C GLY A 248 -19.51 27.34 13.67
N SER A 249 -18.98 26.41 14.49
CA SER A 249 -17.56 26.00 14.44
C SER A 249 -17.25 24.89 13.44
N VAL A 250 -18.26 24.21 12.88
CA VAL A 250 -18.02 23.13 11.91
C VAL A 250 -17.62 23.71 10.56
N GLU A 251 -16.41 23.41 10.13
CA GLU A 251 -15.86 23.87 8.86
C GLU A 251 -15.23 22.71 8.05
N VAL A 252 -15.25 22.83 6.74
CA VAL A 252 -14.50 21.97 5.83
C VAL A 252 -13.16 22.64 5.55
N ARG A 253 -12.09 22.10 6.09
CA ARG A 253 -10.75 22.67 6.00
C ARG A 253 -10.09 22.43 4.65
N SER A 254 -10.33 21.24 4.08
CA SER A 254 -9.89 20.87 2.75
C SER A 254 -10.84 19.88 2.11
N LEU A 255 -10.96 19.95 0.76
CA LEU A 255 -11.75 19.06 -0.06
C LEU A 255 -10.91 18.45 -1.17
N TYR A 256 -11.13 17.15 -1.42
CA TYR A 256 -10.58 16.44 -2.57
C TYR A 256 -9.05 16.41 -2.64
N GLU A 257 -8.36 16.44 -1.51
CA GLU A 257 -6.90 16.24 -1.46
C GLU A 257 -6.59 14.82 -1.94
N VAL A 258 -5.60 14.71 -2.84
CA VAL A 258 -5.17 13.40 -3.36
C VAL A 258 -3.84 13.02 -2.71
N GLU A 259 -3.86 11.92 -1.97
CA GLU A 259 -2.71 11.41 -1.24
C GLU A 259 -2.12 10.19 -1.91
N LYS A 260 -0.79 10.15 -1.91
CA LYS A 260 -0.03 9.03 -2.43
C LYS A 260 0.16 7.94 -1.39
N TYR A 261 -0.33 6.74 -1.68
CA TYR A 261 0.00 5.51 -0.95
C TYR A 261 0.88 4.59 -1.81
N PRO A 262 1.58 3.63 -1.23
CA PRO A 262 2.45 2.74 -2.00
C PRO A 262 1.75 2.04 -3.17
N THR A 263 0.48 1.66 -3.01
CA THR A 263 -0.28 0.85 -3.97
C THR A 263 -1.36 1.61 -4.74
N LEU A 264 -1.74 2.82 -4.30
CA LEU A 264 -2.85 3.57 -4.88
C LEU A 264 -2.78 5.07 -4.56
N TRP A 265 -3.56 5.87 -5.28
CA TRP A 265 -3.93 7.23 -4.94
C TRP A 265 -5.27 7.24 -4.21
N GLN A 266 -5.40 8.08 -3.18
CA GLN A 266 -6.58 8.17 -2.35
C GLN A 266 -7.06 9.62 -2.22
N MET A 267 -8.34 9.85 -2.44
CA MET A 267 -8.95 11.16 -2.20
C MET A 267 -9.42 11.28 -0.76
N THR A 268 -9.07 12.37 -0.10
CA THR A 268 -9.41 12.69 1.30
C THR A 268 -10.01 14.08 1.41
N SER A 269 -10.77 14.31 2.47
CA SER A 269 -11.25 15.65 2.85
C SER A 269 -11.15 15.81 4.36
N THR A 270 -11.00 17.04 4.85
CA THR A 270 -10.82 17.31 6.27
C THR A 270 -11.96 18.17 6.80
N VAL A 271 -12.65 17.67 7.83
CA VAL A 271 -13.68 18.39 8.57
C VAL A 271 -13.14 18.71 9.96
N ARG A 272 -13.33 19.95 10.40
CA ARG A 272 -12.93 20.46 11.71
C ARG A 272 -14.12 21.01 12.45
N ALA A 273 -14.10 20.92 13.77
CA ALA A 273 -15.04 21.59 14.66
C ALA A 273 -14.37 21.95 15.98
N GLU A 274 -14.96 22.85 16.74
CA GLU A 274 -14.63 23.11 18.14
C GLU A 274 -15.67 22.46 19.04
N THR A 275 -15.24 21.78 20.11
CA THR A 275 -16.14 21.05 21.01
C THR A 275 -15.54 20.85 22.40
N GLY A 276 -16.37 21.09 23.42
CA GLY A 276 -16.09 20.68 24.80
C GLY A 276 -16.43 19.22 25.10
N ALA A 277 -16.94 18.44 24.13
CA ALA A 277 -17.39 17.07 24.32
C ALA A 277 -16.26 16.12 24.73
N GLY A 278 -16.53 15.16 25.62
CA GLY A 278 -15.65 14.05 25.93
C GLY A 278 -15.76 12.90 24.93
N LEU A 279 -14.91 11.88 25.08
CA LEU A 279 -14.87 10.71 24.18
C LEU A 279 -16.24 10.04 24.01
N ARG A 280 -16.95 9.84 25.12
CA ARG A 280 -18.27 9.20 25.10
C ARG A 280 -19.25 9.92 24.19
N ALA A 281 -19.33 11.26 24.30
CA ALA A 281 -20.22 12.06 23.46
C ALA A 281 -19.76 12.09 22.01
N ILE A 282 -18.44 12.15 21.76
CA ILE A 282 -17.86 12.07 20.41
C ILE A 282 -18.22 10.73 19.76
N MET A 283 -18.02 9.61 20.47
CA MET A 283 -18.38 8.28 19.96
C MET A 283 -19.88 8.18 19.69
N GLN A 284 -20.73 8.66 20.59
CA GLN A 284 -22.17 8.64 20.41
C GLN A 284 -22.64 9.48 19.20
N ALA A 285 -21.93 10.54 18.87
CA ALA A 285 -22.26 11.38 17.73
C ALA A 285 -21.75 10.80 16.41
N LEU A 286 -20.51 10.31 16.37
CA LEU A 286 -19.81 9.99 15.13
C LEU A 286 -19.83 8.49 14.78
N PHE A 287 -19.88 7.59 15.76
CA PHE A 287 -19.74 6.15 15.54
C PHE A 287 -21.02 5.48 15.03
N PRO A 288 -20.93 4.51 14.09
CA PRO A 288 -19.71 4.13 13.38
C PRO A 288 -19.34 5.17 12.29
N PRO A 289 -18.07 5.17 11.82
CA PRO A 289 -17.63 6.13 10.80
C PRO A 289 -18.52 6.14 9.57
N ALA A 290 -18.83 7.34 9.04
CA ALA A 290 -19.73 7.50 7.89
C ALA A 290 -19.18 6.84 6.62
N SER A 291 -17.86 6.89 6.41
CA SER A 291 -17.18 6.37 5.22
C SER A 291 -17.35 4.86 5.01
N ILE A 292 -17.66 4.12 6.09
CA ILE A 292 -17.76 2.64 6.08
C ILE A 292 -19.20 2.12 6.29
N THR A 293 -20.18 2.98 6.27
CA THR A 293 -21.61 2.63 6.39
C THR A 293 -22.35 2.94 5.09
N GLY A 294 -22.89 4.14 4.98
CA GLY A 294 -23.63 4.66 3.83
C GLY A 294 -24.66 5.69 4.26
N ALA A 295 -25.45 6.16 3.31
CA ALA A 295 -26.37 7.27 3.50
C ALA A 295 -27.80 6.90 3.08
N PRO A 296 -28.81 7.06 3.95
CA PRO A 296 -28.79 7.43 5.38
C PRO A 296 -28.22 6.32 6.29
N LYS A 297 -27.44 6.68 7.32
CA LYS A 297 -26.70 5.74 8.17
C LYS A 297 -27.60 4.62 8.74
N ARG A 298 -28.75 4.99 9.37
CA ARG A 298 -29.66 4.03 10.00
C ARG A 298 -30.16 2.97 9.01
N ARG A 299 -30.79 3.42 7.91
CA ARG A 299 -31.37 2.51 6.92
C ARG A 299 -30.31 1.63 6.27
N THR A 300 -29.15 2.22 5.98
CA THR A 300 -28.03 1.46 5.40
C THR A 300 -27.52 0.38 6.35
N MET A 301 -27.43 0.64 7.65
CA MET A 301 -27.01 -0.37 8.62
C MET A 301 -28.02 -1.52 8.76
N GLU A 302 -29.32 -1.27 8.63
CA GLU A 302 -30.34 -2.33 8.53
C GLU A 302 -30.10 -3.23 7.30
N ILE A 303 -29.81 -2.61 6.13
CA ILE A 303 -29.49 -3.33 4.91
C ILE A 303 -28.22 -4.16 5.07
N ILE A 304 -27.15 -3.58 5.62
CA ILE A 304 -25.87 -4.26 5.90
C ILE A 304 -26.10 -5.47 6.81
N ALA A 305 -26.81 -5.30 7.93
CA ALA A 305 -27.08 -6.38 8.88
C ALA A 305 -27.89 -7.53 8.24
N GLY A 306 -28.76 -7.21 7.28
CA GLY A 306 -29.54 -8.21 6.53
C GLY A 306 -28.77 -8.93 5.43
N LEU A 307 -27.72 -8.31 4.86
CA LEU A 307 -26.97 -8.86 3.71
C LEU A 307 -25.66 -9.53 4.11
N GLU A 308 -24.91 -8.96 5.05
CA GLU A 308 -23.63 -9.54 5.49
C GLU A 308 -23.87 -10.80 6.33
N GLN A 309 -23.13 -11.87 6.04
CA GLN A 309 -23.32 -13.16 6.71
C GLN A 309 -22.64 -13.22 8.09
N ALA A 310 -21.59 -12.41 8.30
CA ALA A 310 -20.78 -12.42 9.52
C ALA A 310 -20.70 -11.02 10.17
N PRO A 311 -20.51 -10.94 11.49
CA PRO A 311 -20.25 -9.68 12.18
C PRO A 311 -18.95 -9.05 11.70
N ARG A 312 -18.83 -7.73 11.84
CA ARG A 312 -17.64 -6.98 11.42
C ARG A 312 -16.53 -6.99 12.46
N ARG A 313 -16.88 -7.11 13.71
CA ARG A 313 -15.97 -7.09 14.87
C ARG A 313 -15.17 -5.78 14.91
N VAL A 314 -13.82 -5.89 15.00
CA VAL A 314 -12.96 -4.70 14.92
C VAL A 314 -12.94 -4.06 13.53
N TYR A 315 -13.14 -4.85 12.46
CA TYR A 315 -13.16 -4.31 11.11
C TYR A 315 -14.28 -3.26 10.96
N THR A 316 -13.93 -2.09 10.41
CA THR A 316 -14.81 -0.91 10.34
C THR A 316 -15.27 -0.34 11.69
N GLY A 317 -14.73 -0.87 12.78
CA GLY A 317 -14.74 -0.22 14.08
C GLY A 317 -13.62 0.82 14.19
N SER A 318 -13.02 0.97 15.37
CA SER A 318 -11.98 1.97 15.61
C SER A 318 -10.93 1.49 16.60
N VAL A 319 -9.66 1.76 16.33
CA VAL A 319 -8.54 1.56 17.26
C VAL A 319 -7.90 2.91 17.55
N GLY A 320 -7.58 3.17 18.83
CA GLY A 320 -7.02 4.47 19.17
C GLY A 320 -6.52 4.59 20.61
N PHE A 321 -6.14 5.81 20.95
CA PHE A 321 -5.67 6.15 22.29
C PHE A 321 -6.19 7.51 22.76
N MET A 322 -6.18 7.71 24.07
CA MET A 322 -6.50 8.93 24.78
C MET A 322 -5.39 9.32 25.74
N ARG A 323 -5.23 10.63 25.93
CA ARG A 323 -4.26 11.26 26.83
C ARG A 323 -4.95 12.18 27.82
N PRO A 324 -4.33 12.41 29.02
CA PRO A 324 -4.90 13.27 30.06
C PRO A 324 -5.13 14.71 29.63
N ASP A 325 -4.33 15.22 28.68
CA ASP A 325 -4.33 16.60 28.17
C ASP A 325 -5.39 16.86 27.07
N ARG A 326 -6.52 16.13 27.13
CA ARG A 326 -7.60 16.19 26.13
C ARG A 326 -7.11 15.93 24.69
N LYS A 327 -6.21 14.98 24.53
CA LYS A 327 -5.77 14.53 23.21
C LYS A 327 -6.19 13.09 22.99
N ALA A 328 -6.71 12.83 21.81
CA ALA A 328 -7.07 11.49 21.38
C ALA A 328 -6.85 11.33 19.88
N GLN A 329 -6.55 10.13 19.46
CA GLN A 329 -6.49 9.75 18.05
C GLN A 329 -7.12 8.38 17.89
N PHE A 330 -8.07 8.29 16.96
CA PHE A 330 -8.78 7.07 16.62
C PHE A 330 -8.80 6.88 15.11
N ASN A 331 -8.49 5.68 14.64
CA ASN A 331 -8.56 5.32 13.23
C ASN A 331 -9.93 4.71 12.87
N VAL A 332 -10.20 4.60 11.58
CA VAL A 332 -11.19 3.65 11.06
C VAL A 332 -10.47 2.33 10.85
N ALA A 333 -10.88 1.26 11.51
CA ALA A 333 -10.19 -0.03 11.46
C ALA A 333 -10.44 -0.76 10.14
N ILE A 334 -9.92 -0.20 9.04
CA ILE A 334 -9.80 -0.82 7.71
C ILE A 334 -8.35 -1.25 7.47
N ARG A 335 -8.10 -2.09 6.48
CA ARG A 335 -6.78 -2.73 6.26
C ARG A 335 -6.26 -3.38 7.56
N THR A 336 -7.17 -4.07 8.24
CA THR A 336 -6.98 -4.59 9.59
C THR A 336 -7.21 -6.09 9.59
N VAL A 337 -6.23 -6.83 10.10
CA VAL A 337 -6.33 -8.28 10.33
C VAL A 337 -6.60 -8.54 11.79
N LEU A 338 -7.62 -9.35 12.06
CA LEU A 338 -7.96 -9.89 13.37
C LEU A 338 -7.48 -11.34 13.45
N ILE A 339 -6.72 -11.68 14.49
CA ILE A 339 -6.23 -13.04 14.74
C ILE A 339 -6.91 -13.59 15.99
N ASP A 340 -7.63 -14.70 15.83
CA ASP A 340 -8.17 -15.53 16.91
C ASP A 340 -7.06 -16.49 17.37
N LYS A 341 -6.51 -16.24 18.56
CA LYS A 341 -5.40 -17.05 19.10
C LYS A 341 -5.82 -18.50 19.37
N ALA A 342 -7.05 -18.69 19.86
CA ALA A 342 -7.56 -20.01 20.22
C ALA A 342 -7.78 -20.89 18.99
N LYS A 343 -8.23 -20.29 17.88
CA LYS A 343 -8.47 -21.00 16.63
C LYS A 343 -7.24 -21.03 15.71
N GLY A 344 -6.21 -20.22 15.95
CA GLY A 344 -5.11 -20.04 15.01
C GLY A 344 -5.59 -19.57 13.64
N GLN A 345 -6.54 -18.63 13.61
CA GLN A 345 -7.17 -18.14 12.39
C GLN A 345 -7.06 -16.62 12.30
N ALA A 346 -6.66 -16.14 11.12
CA ALA A 346 -6.71 -14.74 10.76
C ALA A 346 -7.98 -14.44 9.95
N GLU A 347 -8.59 -13.30 10.21
CA GLU A 347 -9.73 -12.74 9.48
C GLU A 347 -9.41 -11.32 9.00
N TYR A 348 -9.70 -11.04 7.74
CA TYR A 348 -9.52 -9.74 7.11
C TYR A 348 -10.82 -9.28 6.45
N GLY A 349 -11.31 -8.11 6.82
CA GLY A 349 -12.47 -7.50 6.19
C GLY A 349 -12.09 -6.73 4.93
N VAL A 350 -12.88 -6.88 3.88
CA VAL A 350 -12.72 -6.14 2.62
C VAL A 350 -14.09 -5.82 2.02
N GLY A 351 -14.20 -4.69 1.34
CA GLY A 351 -15.44 -4.26 0.68
C GLY A 351 -15.33 -2.89 0.05
N GLY A 352 -16.45 -2.40 -0.45
CA GLY A 352 -16.57 -1.12 -1.13
C GLY A 352 -17.94 -0.46 -0.95
N GLY A 353 -18.02 0.82 -1.28
CA GLY A 353 -19.27 1.56 -1.30
C GLY A 353 -20.01 1.30 -2.61
N ILE A 354 -21.11 0.60 -2.54
CA ILE A 354 -21.96 0.30 -3.69
C ILE A 354 -22.91 1.46 -3.92
N VAL A 355 -22.87 2.03 -5.12
CA VAL A 355 -23.74 3.09 -5.63
C VAL A 355 -24.50 2.61 -6.87
N TRP A 356 -25.40 3.42 -7.38
CA TRP A 356 -26.19 3.06 -8.57
C TRP A 356 -25.35 2.65 -9.77
N ASP A 357 -24.26 3.38 -10.04
CA ASP A 357 -23.36 3.14 -11.18
C ASP A 357 -22.31 2.05 -10.94
N SER A 358 -22.31 1.38 -9.79
CA SER A 358 -21.41 0.28 -9.50
C SER A 358 -21.62 -0.90 -10.46
N VAL A 359 -20.52 -1.49 -10.94
CA VAL A 359 -20.52 -2.67 -11.82
C VAL A 359 -20.01 -3.86 -11.03
N ASP A 360 -20.81 -4.89 -10.89
CA ASP A 360 -20.57 -6.06 -10.01
C ASP A 360 -19.17 -6.66 -10.18
N LYS A 361 -18.73 -6.84 -11.43
CA LYS A 361 -17.40 -7.35 -11.76
C LYS A 361 -16.28 -6.44 -11.25
N MET A 362 -16.42 -5.13 -11.44
CA MET A 362 -15.42 -4.14 -11.03
C MET A 362 -15.33 -4.02 -9.51
N GLU A 363 -16.45 -4.07 -8.81
CA GLU A 363 -16.49 -4.04 -7.34
C GLU A 363 -15.83 -5.29 -6.73
N PHE A 364 -16.02 -6.46 -7.35
CA PHE A 364 -15.36 -7.69 -6.91
C PHE A 364 -13.85 -7.64 -7.17
N GLU A 365 -13.41 -7.14 -8.31
CA GLU A 365 -11.99 -6.93 -8.65
C GLU A 365 -11.33 -5.89 -7.72
N GLU A 366 -12.06 -4.85 -7.33
CA GLU A 366 -11.61 -3.88 -6.34
C GLU A 366 -11.39 -4.54 -4.97
N CYS A 367 -12.30 -5.40 -4.52
CA CYS A 367 -12.12 -6.19 -3.30
C CYS A 367 -10.87 -7.08 -3.36
N GLN A 368 -10.63 -7.74 -4.50
CA GLN A 368 -9.41 -8.54 -4.70
C GLN A 368 -8.14 -7.68 -4.66
N THR A 369 -8.18 -6.50 -5.28
CA THR A 369 -7.06 -5.55 -5.27
C THR A 369 -6.75 -5.08 -3.83
N LYS A 370 -7.78 -4.74 -3.06
CA LYS A 370 -7.64 -4.41 -1.63
C LYS A 370 -7.13 -5.58 -0.81
N ALA A 371 -7.46 -6.81 -1.19
CA ALA A 371 -6.98 -8.02 -0.53
C ALA A 371 -5.50 -8.34 -0.81
N ARG A 372 -4.93 -7.91 -1.93
CA ARG A 372 -3.49 -8.11 -2.24
C ARG A 372 -2.57 -7.54 -1.17
N ILE A 373 -3.01 -6.50 -0.48
CA ILE A 373 -2.27 -5.83 0.60
C ILE A 373 -1.81 -6.81 1.70
N ILE A 374 -2.62 -7.80 2.04
CA ILE A 374 -2.32 -8.77 3.11
C ILE A 374 -1.37 -9.89 2.69
N THR A 375 -1.10 -10.03 1.40
CA THR A 375 -0.22 -11.06 0.85
C THR A 375 1.02 -10.49 0.15
N GLN A 376 1.00 -9.21 -0.21
CA GLN A 376 2.05 -8.58 -0.98
C GLN A 376 3.11 -7.98 -0.06
N ARG A 377 4.31 -8.56 -0.10
CA ARG A 377 5.49 -7.97 0.56
C ARG A 377 5.97 -6.76 -0.23
N VAL A 378 6.27 -5.69 0.48
CA VAL A 378 7.05 -4.60 -0.10
C VAL A 378 8.52 -4.92 0.15
N PRO A 379 9.31 -5.20 -0.89
CA PRO A 379 10.72 -5.46 -0.71
C PRO A 379 11.44 -4.21 -0.19
N ASP A 380 12.44 -4.41 0.64
CA ASP A 380 13.41 -3.35 0.95
C ASP A 380 14.35 -3.23 -0.25
N PHE A 381 14.53 -2.02 -0.77
CA PHE A 381 15.39 -1.76 -1.92
C PHE A 381 15.98 -0.36 -1.86
N ASP A 382 17.08 -0.18 -2.57
CA ASP A 382 17.65 1.12 -2.88
C ASP A 382 17.40 1.47 -4.35
N LEU A 383 17.32 2.76 -4.67
CA LEU A 383 17.42 3.21 -6.03
C LEU A 383 18.85 3.01 -6.53
N LEU A 384 18.99 2.56 -7.77
CA LEU A 384 20.25 2.13 -8.33
C LEU A 384 20.54 2.85 -9.65
N GLU A 385 21.77 3.36 -9.79
CA GLU A 385 22.31 3.71 -11.11
C GLU A 385 23.62 2.99 -11.37
N SER A 386 23.89 2.69 -12.65
CA SER A 386 25.16 2.12 -13.11
C SER A 386 25.68 3.01 -14.23
N ILE A 387 26.78 3.71 -14.00
CA ILE A 387 27.25 4.81 -14.84
C ILE A 387 28.67 4.47 -15.32
N LEU A 388 28.92 4.60 -16.60
CA LEU A 388 30.29 4.56 -17.14
C LEU A 388 31.00 5.87 -16.80
N TRP A 389 32.20 5.77 -16.22
CA TRP A 389 33.10 6.88 -16.07
C TRP A 389 34.41 6.60 -16.82
N THR A 390 34.89 7.59 -17.58
CA THR A 390 36.20 7.56 -18.20
C THR A 390 36.97 8.83 -17.87
N PRO A 391 38.32 8.78 -17.88
CA PRO A 391 39.12 9.98 -17.64
C PRO A 391 38.88 11.12 -18.63
N GLU A 392 38.54 10.78 -19.88
CA GLU A 392 38.40 11.70 -21.01
C GLU A 392 37.03 12.37 -21.06
N GLU A 393 35.93 11.59 -20.79
CA GLU A 393 34.55 12.05 -20.96
C GLU A 393 33.83 12.28 -19.64
N GLY A 394 34.43 11.83 -18.51
CA GLY A 394 33.77 11.86 -17.20
C GLY A 394 32.62 10.84 -17.13
N TYR A 395 31.53 11.19 -16.48
CA TYR A 395 30.34 10.32 -16.35
C TYR A 395 29.48 10.36 -17.61
N PHE A 396 29.48 9.26 -18.35
CA PHE A 396 28.72 9.12 -19.59
C PHE A 396 27.20 9.18 -19.35
N LEU A 397 26.48 10.00 -20.11
CA LEU A 397 25.02 10.21 -20.02
C LEU A 397 24.52 10.59 -18.61
N LEU A 398 25.33 11.28 -17.80
CA LEU A 398 24.95 11.67 -16.44
C LEU A 398 23.61 12.40 -16.35
N PRO A 399 23.23 13.33 -17.26
CA PRO A 399 21.91 13.98 -17.22
C PRO A 399 20.75 13.00 -17.29
N TYR A 400 20.81 11.96 -18.14
CA TYR A 400 19.78 10.93 -18.25
C TYR A 400 19.70 10.06 -16.99
N HIS A 401 20.85 9.68 -16.42
CA HIS A 401 20.90 8.94 -15.15
C HIS A 401 20.26 9.72 -14.01
N ARG A 402 20.55 11.03 -13.91
CA ARG A 402 19.97 11.91 -12.90
C ARG A 402 18.46 12.04 -13.06
N ALA A 403 17.96 12.27 -14.28
CA ALA A 403 16.54 12.38 -14.56
C ALA A 403 15.79 11.10 -14.12
N ARG A 404 16.24 9.92 -14.56
CA ARG A 404 15.62 8.64 -14.20
C ARG A 404 15.65 8.36 -12.69
N LEU A 405 16.78 8.67 -12.04
CA LEU A 405 16.91 8.52 -10.58
C LEU A 405 15.91 9.40 -9.84
N MET A 406 15.79 10.69 -10.24
CA MET A 406 14.87 11.62 -9.59
C MET A 406 13.41 11.27 -9.84
N ASP A 407 13.06 10.80 -11.04
CA ASP A 407 11.72 10.28 -11.33
C ASP A 407 11.37 9.08 -10.44
N SER A 408 12.32 8.14 -10.27
CA SER A 408 12.13 6.99 -9.39
C SER A 408 12.06 7.42 -7.92
N ALA A 409 12.86 8.39 -7.48
CA ALA A 409 12.81 8.93 -6.14
C ALA A 409 11.45 9.60 -5.84
N ALA A 410 10.94 10.40 -6.76
CA ALA A 410 9.61 11.00 -6.66
C ALA A 410 8.50 9.94 -6.65
N TYR A 411 8.61 8.91 -7.51
CA TYR A 411 7.63 7.82 -7.60
C TYR A 411 7.54 7.02 -6.29
N PHE A 412 8.67 6.61 -5.70
CA PHE A 412 8.73 5.80 -4.47
C PHE A 412 8.82 6.62 -3.17
N SER A 413 8.81 7.95 -3.25
CA SER A 413 8.96 8.86 -2.10
C SER A 413 10.29 8.67 -1.34
N TYR A 414 11.40 8.63 -2.07
CA TYR A 414 12.76 8.63 -1.53
C TYR A 414 13.26 10.05 -1.33
N ALA A 415 14.02 10.27 -0.24
CA ALA A 415 14.60 11.58 0.09
C ALA A 415 15.92 11.81 -0.68
N ALA A 416 15.87 11.76 -2.03
CA ALA A 416 17.07 11.95 -2.86
C ALA A 416 17.45 13.43 -2.98
N ASP A 417 18.69 13.75 -2.60
CA ASP A 417 19.31 15.07 -2.76
C ASP A 417 20.27 15.07 -3.95
N ILE A 418 19.88 15.75 -5.03
CA ILE A 418 20.64 15.76 -6.28
C ILE A 418 21.99 16.48 -6.17
N ASP A 419 22.11 17.50 -5.30
CA ASP A 419 23.37 18.23 -5.11
C ASP A 419 24.33 17.42 -4.25
N ALA A 420 23.84 16.72 -3.23
CA ALA A 420 24.62 15.78 -2.46
C ALA A 420 25.13 14.60 -3.32
N ILE A 421 24.29 14.07 -4.22
CA ILE A 421 24.68 13.02 -5.19
C ILE A 421 25.79 13.54 -6.10
N ARG A 422 25.64 14.74 -6.68
CA ARG A 422 26.65 15.35 -7.55
C ARG A 422 27.98 15.51 -6.82
N THR A 423 27.95 16.09 -5.63
CA THR A 423 29.16 16.31 -4.81
C THR A 423 29.92 15.00 -4.54
N LYS A 424 29.21 13.92 -4.22
CA LYS A 424 29.83 12.61 -4.00
C LYS A 424 30.39 12.00 -5.28
N LEU A 425 29.70 12.13 -6.43
CA LEU A 425 30.19 11.69 -7.73
C LEU A 425 31.45 12.45 -8.13
N ASP A 426 31.46 13.77 -7.99
CA ASP A 426 32.63 14.61 -8.29
C ASP A 426 33.83 14.21 -7.41
N SER A 427 33.61 14.01 -6.11
CA SER A 427 34.65 13.56 -5.19
C SER A 427 35.20 12.17 -5.57
N LEU A 428 34.34 11.24 -5.97
CA LEU A 428 34.78 9.93 -6.43
C LEU A 428 35.62 10.05 -7.72
N ALA A 429 35.18 10.83 -8.70
CA ALA A 429 35.90 11.03 -9.98
C ALA A 429 37.35 11.47 -9.78
N HIS A 430 37.61 12.35 -8.79
CA HIS A 430 38.96 12.81 -8.47
C HIS A 430 39.85 11.71 -7.88
N SER A 431 39.28 10.66 -7.31
CA SER A 431 40.00 9.55 -6.68
C SER A 431 40.17 8.33 -7.59
N LEU A 432 39.46 8.26 -8.73
CA LEU A 432 39.51 7.11 -9.62
C LEU A 432 40.84 7.04 -10.41
N PRO A 433 41.40 5.83 -10.62
CA PRO A 433 42.50 5.61 -11.54
C PRO A 433 42.13 6.03 -12.97
N LYS A 434 43.16 6.38 -13.77
CA LYS A 434 42.98 6.79 -15.19
C LYS A 434 42.62 5.61 -16.11
N THR A 435 41.57 4.87 -15.76
CA THR A 435 41.02 3.75 -16.55
C THR A 435 39.50 3.83 -16.51
N ALA A 436 38.81 3.20 -17.45
CA ALA A 436 37.37 3.17 -17.48
C ALA A 436 36.81 2.41 -16.25
N HIS A 437 35.80 3.00 -15.60
CA HIS A 437 35.15 2.41 -14.43
C HIS A 437 33.63 2.33 -14.64
N LYS A 438 33.03 1.27 -14.11
CA LYS A 438 31.60 1.21 -13.83
C LYS A 438 31.38 1.72 -12.42
N VAL A 439 30.67 2.83 -12.30
CA VAL A 439 30.27 3.42 -11.02
C VAL A 439 28.84 3.02 -10.70
N ARG A 440 28.64 2.41 -9.54
CA ARG A 440 27.34 2.03 -9.00
C ARG A 440 26.96 3.04 -7.92
N LEU A 441 25.86 3.75 -8.14
CA LEU A 441 25.25 4.70 -7.21
C LEU A 441 24.01 4.05 -6.61
N LEU A 442 23.93 4.02 -5.28
CA LEU A 442 22.76 3.58 -4.51
C LEU A 442 22.24 4.76 -3.70
N VAL A 443 20.92 4.91 -3.68
CA VAL A 443 20.22 5.88 -2.83
C VAL A 443 19.19 5.15 -1.98
N ALA A 444 19.38 5.18 -0.66
CA ALA A 444 18.45 4.59 0.30
C ALA A 444 17.21 5.48 0.49
N LYS A 445 16.15 4.92 1.07
CA LYS A 445 14.85 5.63 1.24
C LYS A 445 14.98 6.91 2.06
N ASP A 446 15.87 6.94 3.03
CA ASP A 446 16.18 8.11 3.88
C ASP A 446 17.11 9.14 3.23
N GLY A 447 17.55 8.90 1.99
CA GLY A 447 18.49 9.73 1.25
C GLY A 447 19.97 9.36 1.43
N GLY A 448 20.28 8.27 2.14
CA GLY A 448 21.62 7.73 2.29
C GLY A 448 22.23 7.39 0.91
N ILE A 449 23.41 7.91 0.59
CA ILE A 449 24.09 7.73 -0.70
C ILE A 449 25.32 6.85 -0.53
N THR A 450 25.37 5.74 -1.28
CA THR A 450 26.53 4.84 -1.37
C THR A 450 27.05 4.78 -2.80
N LEU A 451 28.37 4.91 -2.98
CA LEU A 451 29.06 4.77 -4.25
C LEU A 451 30.03 3.59 -4.21
N GLN A 452 30.05 2.81 -5.28
CA GLN A 452 30.97 1.72 -5.51
C GLN A 452 31.55 1.88 -6.93
N SER A 453 32.82 1.55 -7.13
CA SER A 453 33.45 1.58 -8.45
C SER A 453 34.21 0.31 -8.72
N GLU A 454 34.14 -0.17 -9.94
CA GLU A 454 34.92 -1.32 -10.43
C GLU A 454 35.56 -0.98 -11.78
N VAL A 455 36.80 -1.44 -11.99
CA VAL A 455 37.48 -1.26 -13.28
C VAL A 455 36.70 -2.00 -14.36
N LEU A 456 36.45 -1.32 -15.46
CA LEU A 456 35.76 -1.90 -16.58
C LEU A 456 36.76 -2.65 -17.47
N HIS A 457 36.81 -3.96 -17.33
CA HIS A 457 37.63 -4.81 -18.20
C HIS A 457 37.04 -4.91 -19.63
N ASP A 458 37.89 -5.14 -20.61
CA ASP A 458 37.50 -5.30 -22.01
C ASP A 458 36.44 -6.40 -22.17
N ALA A 459 35.64 -6.26 -23.20
CA ALA A 459 34.48 -7.10 -23.41
C ALA A 459 34.87 -8.57 -23.65
N VAL A 460 34.09 -9.47 -23.10
CA VAL A 460 34.05 -10.89 -23.49
C VAL A 460 33.85 -10.96 -25.03
N ALA A 461 34.44 -11.98 -25.64
CA ALA A 461 34.30 -12.21 -27.09
C ALA A 461 32.83 -12.14 -27.53
N GLN A 462 32.56 -11.46 -28.62
CA GLN A 462 31.21 -11.34 -29.21
C GLN A 462 31.02 -12.38 -30.32
N PRO A 463 29.75 -12.75 -30.60
CA PRO A 463 28.51 -12.39 -29.95
C PRO A 463 28.27 -13.14 -28.63
N LEU A 464 27.50 -12.54 -27.71
CA LEU A 464 27.08 -13.18 -26.46
C LEU A 464 25.89 -14.12 -26.72
N HIS A 465 25.88 -15.29 -26.07
CA HIS A 465 24.77 -16.23 -26.15
C HIS A 465 23.74 -15.94 -25.01
N VAL A 466 22.50 -15.71 -25.39
CA VAL A 466 21.39 -15.42 -24.48
C VAL A 466 20.20 -16.33 -24.75
N CYS A 467 19.39 -16.62 -23.73
CA CYS A 467 18.16 -17.40 -23.90
C CYS A 467 16.92 -16.51 -23.83
N LEU A 468 15.79 -17.00 -24.29
CA LEU A 468 14.48 -16.41 -24.04
C LEU A 468 13.93 -16.93 -22.71
N ALA A 469 13.34 -16.05 -21.88
CA ALA A 469 12.77 -16.43 -20.57
C ALA A 469 11.68 -17.49 -20.72
N ALA A 470 11.65 -18.47 -19.82
CA ALA A 470 10.67 -19.56 -19.84
C ALA A 470 9.25 -19.07 -19.49
N THR A 471 9.13 -17.99 -18.70
CA THR A 471 7.84 -17.43 -18.23
C THR A 471 7.76 -15.95 -18.54
N ALA A 472 6.53 -15.49 -18.80
CA ALA A 472 6.25 -14.07 -18.98
C ALA A 472 6.48 -13.29 -17.68
N VAL A 473 6.92 -12.03 -17.81
CA VAL A 473 6.88 -11.05 -16.73
C VAL A 473 5.51 -10.37 -16.70
N ASP A 474 5.10 -9.91 -15.52
CA ASP A 474 3.88 -9.10 -15.35
C ASP A 474 4.20 -7.63 -15.65
N SER A 475 3.67 -7.10 -16.77
CA SER A 475 3.87 -5.71 -17.16
C SER A 475 3.26 -4.70 -16.17
N ALA A 476 2.43 -5.14 -15.23
CA ALA A 476 1.93 -4.31 -14.13
C ALA A 476 2.89 -4.23 -12.92
N ASN A 477 4.07 -4.85 -13.00
CA ASN A 477 5.07 -4.77 -11.94
C ASN A 477 5.89 -3.46 -12.07
N PRO A 478 5.78 -2.50 -11.13
CA PRO A 478 6.49 -1.21 -11.22
C PRO A 478 8.02 -1.36 -11.21
N PHE A 479 8.57 -2.45 -10.66
CA PHE A 479 10.02 -2.69 -10.64
C PHE A 479 10.64 -2.97 -12.02
N LEU A 480 9.85 -3.19 -13.05
CA LEU A 480 10.32 -3.23 -14.44
C LEU A 480 10.62 -1.83 -14.99
N TYR A 481 9.99 -0.78 -14.45
CA TYR A 481 10.08 0.59 -14.93
C TYR A 481 11.09 1.45 -14.16
N HIS A 482 11.53 0.96 -12.99
CA HIS A 482 12.41 1.70 -12.10
C HIS A 482 13.67 0.89 -11.80
N LYS A 483 14.84 1.54 -11.93
CA LYS A 483 16.12 0.88 -11.65
C LYS A 483 16.38 0.84 -10.15
N THR A 484 16.22 -0.35 -9.56
CA THR A 484 16.35 -0.58 -8.12
C THR A 484 17.22 -1.79 -7.82
N THR A 485 17.54 -2.00 -6.53
CA THR A 485 18.20 -3.23 -6.08
C THR A 485 17.25 -4.42 -5.96
N ASN A 486 15.92 -4.22 -6.04
CA ASN A 486 14.95 -5.30 -6.17
C ASN A 486 15.00 -5.87 -7.59
N ARG A 487 15.79 -6.91 -7.77
CA ARG A 487 16.04 -7.56 -9.07
C ARG A 487 15.47 -8.98 -9.14
N GLN A 488 14.55 -9.31 -8.25
CA GLN A 488 14.02 -10.67 -8.11
C GLN A 488 13.48 -11.26 -9.44
N VAL A 489 12.78 -10.45 -10.24
CA VAL A 489 12.24 -10.88 -11.55
C VAL A 489 13.36 -11.32 -12.49
N TYR A 490 14.44 -10.53 -12.57
CA TYR A 490 15.58 -10.81 -13.43
C TYR A 490 16.40 -12.00 -12.92
N GLU A 491 16.61 -12.09 -11.61
CA GLU A 491 17.35 -13.19 -10.96
C GLU A 491 16.64 -14.53 -11.15
N GLN A 492 15.32 -14.56 -10.99
CA GLN A 492 14.51 -15.74 -11.22
C GLN A 492 14.53 -16.18 -12.68
N ALA A 493 14.41 -15.25 -13.62
CA ALA A 493 14.48 -15.55 -15.04
C ALA A 493 15.85 -16.11 -15.45
N LEU A 494 16.94 -15.53 -14.93
CA LEU A 494 18.30 -15.98 -15.22
C LEU A 494 18.61 -17.34 -14.57
N ALA A 495 18.11 -17.61 -13.38
CA ALA A 495 18.35 -18.88 -12.65
C ALA A 495 17.86 -20.12 -13.40
N VAL A 496 16.85 -19.99 -14.26
CA VAL A 496 16.34 -21.09 -15.09
C VAL A 496 17.01 -21.18 -16.45
N CYS A 497 18.02 -20.33 -16.72
CA CYS A 497 18.81 -20.27 -17.96
C CYS A 497 20.30 -20.58 -17.71
N PRO A 498 20.67 -21.75 -17.17
CA PRO A 498 22.07 -22.07 -16.86
C PRO A 498 22.91 -22.17 -18.17
N GLY A 499 24.10 -21.58 -18.14
CA GLY A 499 25.03 -21.58 -19.26
C GLY A 499 24.90 -20.42 -20.25
N TYR A 500 23.89 -19.54 -20.10
CA TYR A 500 23.74 -18.32 -20.86
C TYR A 500 24.29 -17.12 -20.09
N THR A 501 24.75 -16.11 -20.83
CA THR A 501 25.30 -14.89 -20.24
C THR A 501 24.22 -13.91 -19.79
N ASP A 502 23.02 -13.98 -20.39
CA ASP A 502 21.86 -13.15 -20.08
C ASP A 502 20.54 -13.81 -20.56
N VAL A 503 19.41 -13.24 -20.21
CA VAL A 503 18.08 -13.72 -20.57
C VAL A 503 17.23 -12.58 -21.12
N ILE A 504 16.56 -12.80 -22.25
CA ILE A 504 15.58 -11.87 -22.83
C ILE A 504 14.22 -12.15 -22.21
N LEU A 505 13.58 -11.12 -21.68
CA LEU A 505 12.26 -11.17 -21.04
C LEU A 505 11.15 -10.81 -22.04
N TRP A 506 9.95 -11.27 -21.76
CA TRP A 506 8.74 -10.97 -22.52
C TRP A 506 7.53 -10.92 -21.57
N ASN A 507 6.51 -10.13 -21.91
CA ASN A 507 5.34 -9.89 -21.05
C ASN A 507 4.19 -10.87 -21.35
N GLU A 508 3.10 -10.78 -20.56
CA GLU A 508 1.89 -11.61 -20.65
C GLU A 508 1.17 -11.54 -22.00
N LYS A 509 1.52 -10.55 -22.86
CA LYS A 509 0.99 -10.40 -24.23
C LYS A 509 1.89 -11.03 -25.28
N GLY A 510 3.01 -11.65 -24.89
CA GLY A 510 4.03 -12.20 -25.80
C GLY A 510 4.93 -11.14 -26.44
N GLU A 511 4.97 -9.94 -25.88
CA GLU A 511 5.81 -8.83 -26.35
C GLU A 511 7.16 -8.89 -25.64
N VAL A 512 8.24 -8.76 -26.39
CA VAL A 512 9.61 -8.68 -25.89
C VAL A 512 9.77 -7.38 -25.09
N THR A 513 10.45 -7.47 -23.95
CA THR A 513 10.68 -6.32 -23.08
C THR A 513 12.15 -5.89 -23.09
N GLU A 514 12.98 -6.55 -22.31
CA GLU A 514 14.41 -6.22 -22.17
C GLU A 514 15.21 -7.47 -21.74
N SER A 515 16.51 -7.35 -21.51
CA SER A 515 17.30 -8.39 -20.83
C SER A 515 17.46 -8.09 -19.36
N SER A 516 18.13 -9.00 -18.62
CA SER A 516 18.34 -8.79 -17.19
C SER A 516 19.18 -7.55 -16.86
N ILE A 517 20.01 -7.05 -17.77
CA ILE A 517 20.93 -5.91 -17.53
C ILE A 517 20.91 -4.83 -18.63
N ALA A 518 20.14 -5.01 -19.69
CA ALA A 518 20.17 -4.12 -20.86
C ALA A 518 18.81 -4.07 -21.57
N ASN A 519 18.53 -2.99 -22.28
CA ASN A 519 17.42 -2.97 -23.23
C ASN A 519 17.81 -3.72 -24.49
N ILE A 520 16.81 -4.10 -25.29
CA ILE A 520 16.99 -4.82 -26.55
C ILE A 520 16.80 -3.87 -27.73
N VAL A 521 17.64 -4.04 -28.76
CA VAL A 521 17.46 -3.44 -30.09
C VAL A 521 17.55 -4.57 -31.11
N VAL A 522 16.61 -4.60 -32.04
CA VAL A 522 16.54 -5.60 -33.10
C VAL A 522 16.58 -4.94 -34.46
N GLU A 523 17.26 -5.57 -35.43
CA GLU A 523 17.23 -5.14 -36.80
C GLU A 523 16.18 -5.93 -37.58
N LEU A 524 15.15 -5.23 -38.05
CA LEU A 524 14.07 -5.75 -38.87
C LEU A 524 13.92 -4.87 -40.11
N ASP A 525 13.86 -5.49 -41.28
CA ASP A 525 13.68 -4.78 -42.54
C ASP A 525 14.74 -3.67 -42.77
N SER A 526 15.98 -3.90 -42.32
CA SER A 526 17.12 -2.96 -42.36
C SER A 526 16.95 -1.69 -41.53
N GLU A 527 16.01 -1.68 -40.57
CA GLU A 527 15.85 -0.62 -39.56
C GLU A 527 15.99 -1.17 -38.14
N LEU A 528 16.48 -0.33 -37.23
CA LEU A 528 16.70 -0.69 -35.82
C LEU A 528 15.50 -0.29 -34.95
N TYR A 529 14.95 -1.26 -34.24
CA TYR A 529 13.80 -1.09 -33.35
C TYR A 529 14.09 -1.52 -31.92
N THR A 530 13.45 -0.85 -30.99
CA THR A 530 13.45 -1.20 -29.57
C THR A 530 12.00 -1.24 -29.05
N PRO A 531 11.63 -2.15 -28.11
CA PRO A 531 10.28 -2.18 -27.57
C PRO A 531 9.92 -0.86 -26.87
N PRO A 532 8.65 -0.40 -26.96
CA PRO A 532 8.18 0.75 -26.19
C PRO A 532 8.12 0.41 -24.68
N ILE A 533 8.29 1.42 -23.84
CA ILE A 533 8.29 1.24 -22.38
C ILE A 533 7.00 0.59 -21.88
N SER A 534 5.87 0.84 -22.54
CA SER A 534 4.56 0.24 -22.21
C SER A 534 4.53 -1.29 -22.27
N CYS A 535 5.52 -1.95 -22.87
CA CYS A 535 5.66 -3.40 -22.83
C CYS A 535 6.15 -3.93 -21.46
N GLY A 536 6.63 -3.07 -20.55
CA GLY A 536 7.15 -3.49 -19.25
C GLY A 536 8.67 -3.61 -19.23
N LEU A 537 9.36 -2.52 -19.43
CA LEU A 537 10.82 -2.46 -19.44
C LEU A 537 11.36 -1.17 -18.83
N LEU A 538 12.61 -1.23 -18.37
CA LEU A 538 13.30 -0.08 -17.84
C LEU A 538 13.50 1.00 -18.91
N PRO A 539 13.20 2.29 -18.64
CA PRO A 539 13.58 3.40 -19.52
C PRO A 539 15.11 3.59 -19.49
N GLY A 540 15.83 2.79 -20.27
CA GLY A 540 17.30 2.78 -20.29
C GLY A 540 17.86 4.10 -20.78
N THR A 541 18.91 4.60 -20.09
CA THR A 541 19.53 5.89 -20.42
C THR A 541 20.20 5.88 -21.79
N TYR A 542 20.84 4.78 -22.16
CA TYR A 542 21.43 4.64 -23.50
C TYR A 542 20.37 4.41 -24.59
N ARG A 543 19.30 3.67 -24.27
CA ARG A 543 18.14 3.55 -25.15
C ARG A 543 17.52 4.93 -25.44
N ALA A 544 17.32 5.74 -24.40
CA ALA A 544 16.79 7.11 -24.56
C ALA A 544 17.68 7.97 -25.45
N TYR A 545 19.01 7.90 -25.27
CA TYR A 545 19.99 8.56 -26.12
C TYR A 545 19.90 8.11 -27.58
N LEU A 546 19.79 6.80 -27.86
CA LEU A 546 19.67 6.27 -29.21
C LEU A 546 18.38 6.72 -29.92
N LEU A 547 17.27 6.79 -29.19
CA LEU A 547 15.98 7.31 -29.68
C LEU A 547 16.09 8.81 -30.03
N GLU A 548 16.69 9.61 -29.14
CA GLU A 548 16.87 11.05 -29.37
C GLU A 548 17.79 11.34 -30.55
N GLN A 549 18.83 10.50 -30.79
CA GLN A 549 19.69 10.59 -31.95
C GLN A 549 19.06 10.04 -33.25
N GLY A 550 17.82 9.54 -33.19
CA GLY A 550 17.12 8.93 -34.31
C GLY A 550 17.76 7.64 -34.84
N LYS A 551 18.64 7.00 -34.03
CA LYS A 551 19.35 5.76 -34.41
C LYS A 551 18.47 4.52 -34.28
N VAL A 552 17.46 4.56 -33.42
CA VAL A 552 16.48 3.49 -33.22
C VAL A 552 15.08 4.09 -33.19
N ARG A 553 14.06 3.26 -33.49
CA ARG A 553 12.63 3.63 -33.36
C ARG A 553 11.92 2.68 -32.42
N GLU A 554 10.84 3.14 -31.80
CA GLU A 554 9.98 2.27 -30.97
C GLU A 554 9.06 1.44 -31.87
N ARG A 555 9.00 0.13 -31.58
CA ARG A 555 8.07 -0.82 -32.21
C ARG A 555 7.82 -1.97 -31.22
N VAL A 556 6.58 -2.40 -31.07
CA VAL A 556 6.27 -3.64 -30.34
C VAL A 556 6.93 -4.81 -31.09
N ILE A 557 7.79 -5.53 -30.37
CA ILE A 557 8.54 -6.69 -30.88
C ILE A 557 7.93 -7.92 -30.23
N ARG A 558 7.49 -8.88 -31.02
CA ARG A 558 6.98 -10.15 -30.52
C ARG A 558 8.09 -11.19 -30.46
N LYS A 559 7.89 -12.23 -29.69
CA LYS A 559 8.86 -13.34 -29.58
C LYS A 559 9.23 -13.93 -30.96
N GLU A 560 8.26 -14.02 -31.84
CA GLU A 560 8.40 -14.55 -33.20
C GLU A 560 9.25 -13.65 -34.10
N ASP A 561 9.30 -12.35 -33.81
CA ASP A 561 10.12 -11.40 -34.56
C ASP A 561 11.62 -11.60 -34.32
N LEU A 562 12.01 -12.14 -33.16
CA LEU A 562 13.41 -12.42 -32.84
C LEU A 562 14.03 -13.43 -33.82
N ALA A 563 13.27 -14.42 -34.29
CA ALA A 563 13.72 -15.40 -35.28
C ALA A 563 13.91 -14.80 -36.68
N ARG A 564 13.30 -13.63 -36.95
CA ARG A 564 13.35 -12.94 -38.23
C ARG A 564 14.33 -11.76 -38.24
N SER A 565 14.87 -11.42 -37.07
CA SER A 565 15.83 -10.31 -36.93
C SER A 565 17.15 -10.65 -37.60
N ALA A 566 17.69 -9.69 -38.35
CA ALA A 566 19.04 -9.82 -38.97
C ALA A 566 20.12 -9.76 -37.88
N HIS A 567 19.97 -8.81 -36.94
CA HIS A 567 20.86 -8.64 -35.81
C HIS A 567 20.06 -8.28 -34.56
N ILE A 568 20.54 -8.70 -33.38
CA ILE A 568 19.97 -8.38 -32.07
C ILE A 568 21.10 -7.84 -31.20
N TYR A 569 20.82 -6.70 -30.56
CA TYR A 569 21.77 -6.02 -29.67
C TYR A 569 21.19 -5.82 -28.27
N LEU A 570 22.04 -6.02 -27.28
CA LEU A 570 21.80 -5.57 -25.91
C LEU A 570 22.46 -4.22 -25.69
N VAL A 571 21.69 -3.22 -25.21
CA VAL A 571 22.14 -1.84 -25.11
C VAL A 571 22.01 -1.29 -23.68
N ASN A 572 23.09 -0.76 -23.12
CA ASN A 572 23.12 -0.05 -21.85
C ASN A 572 24.24 1.02 -21.81
N SER A 573 24.16 1.96 -20.88
CA SER A 573 25.12 3.08 -20.78
C SER A 573 26.53 2.70 -20.35
N VAL A 574 26.75 1.48 -19.84
CA VAL A 574 28.08 1.03 -19.37
C VAL A 574 28.86 0.34 -20.50
N ARG A 575 28.17 -0.52 -21.23
CA ARG A 575 28.79 -1.35 -22.28
C ARG A 575 28.42 -0.92 -23.69
N LYS A 576 27.56 0.12 -23.80
CA LYS A 576 27.00 0.63 -25.06
C LYS A 576 26.24 -0.47 -25.81
N GLU A 577 26.67 -0.89 -26.97
CA GLU A 577 26.01 -1.88 -27.84
C GLU A 577 26.78 -3.19 -27.81
N ARG A 578 26.08 -4.32 -27.71
CA ARG A 578 26.64 -5.67 -27.79
C ARG A 578 25.73 -6.56 -28.60
N GLU A 579 26.26 -7.14 -29.66
CA GLU A 579 25.53 -8.12 -30.44
C GLU A 579 25.37 -9.43 -29.67
N VAL A 580 24.18 -10.05 -29.80
CA VAL A 580 23.84 -11.31 -29.15
C VAL A 580 23.24 -12.31 -30.13
N VAL A 581 23.44 -13.60 -29.83
CA VAL A 581 22.71 -14.71 -30.44
C VAL A 581 21.70 -15.25 -29.44
N VAL A 582 20.44 -15.27 -29.87
CA VAL A 582 19.33 -15.72 -29.02
C VAL A 582 19.00 -17.18 -29.31
N ASP A 583 19.05 -18.03 -28.30
CA ASP A 583 18.56 -19.40 -28.38
C ASP A 583 17.05 -19.42 -28.14
N LEU A 584 16.29 -19.73 -29.21
CA LEU A 584 14.84 -19.75 -29.24
C LEU A 584 14.25 -21.17 -29.04
N GLU A 585 15.06 -22.24 -29.12
CA GLU A 585 14.56 -23.61 -29.18
C GLU A 585 14.14 -24.18 -27.80
N ARG A 586 14.64 -23.65 -26.70
CA ARG A 586 14.38 -24.15 -25.34
C ARG A 586 12.98 -23.87 -24.76
N VAL A 587 12.13 -23.12 -25.44
CA VAL A 587 10.77 -22.77 -24.96
C VAL A 587 9.78 -23.93 -25.02
N GLY A 588 10.11 -25.06 -25.70
CA GLY A 588 9.19 -26.16 -26.00
C GLY A 588 9.18 -27.35 -25.04
N GLU A 589 10.19 -27.58 -24.20
CA GLU A 589 10.37 -28.90 -23.56
C GLU A 589 9.85 -29.05 -22.11
N ASN A 590 9.35 -28.01 -21.45
CA ASN A 590 8.87 -28.13 -20.05
C ASN A 590 7.47 -27.56 -19.78
N SER A 591 6.51 -27.75 -20.68
CA SER A 591 5.10 -27.36 -20.42
C SER A 591 4.20 -28.52 -20.01
N VAL A 592 4.70 -29.50 -19.24
CA VAL A 592 3.86 -30.50 -18.57
C VAL A 592 4.36 -30.70 -17.14
N ALA A 593 4.06 -29.77 -16.26
CA ALA A 593 3.91 -30.04 -14.85
C ALA A 593 2.61 -29.39 -14.39
N ARG A 594 1.59 -30.23 -14.28
CA ARG A 594 0.31 -29.94 -13.62
C ARG A 594 0.56 -29.55 -12.17
N TRP A 595 0.05 -28.40 -11.75
CA TRP A 595 -0.39 -28.17 -10.36
C TRP A 595 -1.74 -27.48 -10.34
#